data_c42a125608ac3fa0008331a3d77c4714
#
_entry.id   c42a125608ac3fa0008331a3d77c4714
#
_cell.length_a   1.000
_cell.length_b   1.000
_cell.length_c   1.000
_cell.angle_alpha   90.00
_cell.angle_beta   90.00
_cell.angle_gamma   90.00
#
_symmetry.space_group_name_H-M   'P 1'
#
loop_
_entity.id
_entity.type
_entity.pdbx_description
1 polymer ?
#
loop_
_entity_poly.entity_id
_entity_poly.type
_entity_poly.pdbx_seq_one_letter_code
_entity_poly.pdbx_strand_id
1 'polypeptide(L)'
;LAAFMAAAMLLTGCSGNTSSGSSAANDASSTADNAASVKAGFVYIGKIDDGGYTQAHDQGRLAIEKMGVETAYVEDVAETVSDTCEAIRTLIDEGCNLIYTNSFGFMEGTVEMAKEYPNVKFAHCSGYQRSDNLSTYFGKVYQARYLAGIVAGMKTEKNYIGYVAAKGIPEVIRGINAFTLGVQSVNPDAKVEVVFTDTWYDPSVEKQAALELLNKGVDVIAQHQDTTAPQVAAQEKGAYCIGYNFPTADAAPDAYLTAACFNWATFYTDDCQRALDGTWTSRAYWEGLAANMTYLDDLTALCAEGTQEKVDAARDSIIDGSFDPFTGPLYDQNGELKVEEGVKMTDDEIWNMNWFVQGVVGSIPA
;
A
#
# COMPACT_ATOMS: atom_id res chain seq x y z
N LEU A 1 54.84 27.98 10.11
CA LEU A 1 56.07 28.46 9.45
C LEU A 1 55.98 28.14 7.97
N ALA A 2 55.76 29.18 7.24
CA ALA A 2 56.58 29.78 6.16
C ALA A 2 56.54 28.93 4.87
N ALA A 3 56.01 29.38 3.81
CA ALA A 3 56.00 30.61 3.02
C ALA A 3 56.80 30.50 1.71
N PHE A 4 56.22 31.06 0.65
CA PHE A 4 56.85 31.70 -0.54
C PHE A 4 57.28 30.80 -1.71
N MET A 5 57.17 31.14 -2.95
CA MET A 5 56.80 32.23 -3.86
C MET A 5 56.82 31.66 -5.27
N ALA A 6 55.90 31.95 -6.09
CA ALA A 6 55.84 32.88 -7.23
C ALA A 6 57.05 32.95 -8.17
N ALA A 7 56.79 32.76 -9.47
CA ALA A 7 57.24 33.68 -10.51
C ALA A 7 56.66 33.33 -11.89
N ALA A 8 56.09 34.32 -12.52
CA ALA A 8 55.69 34.40 -13.92
C ALA A 8 56.89 34.71 -14.80
N MET A 9 56.82 34.38 -16.11
CA MET A 9 57.34 35.28 -17.17
C MET A 9 56.72 34.97 -18.54
N LEU A 10 56.27 36.02 -19.12
CA LEU A 10 55.89 36.22 -20.52
C LEU A 10 57.05 36.10 -21.47
N LEU A 11 56.74 35.78 -22.75
CA LEU A 11 57.25 36.54 -23.88
C LEU A 11 56.68 36.08 -25.23
N THR A 12 55.97 36.96 -25.84
CA THR A 12 55.68 37.36 -27.21
C THR A 12 56.55 36.79 -28.36
N GLY A 13 55.86 36.60 -29.47
CA GLY A 13 56.49 36.44 -30.79
C GLY A 13 55.44 36.36 -31.91
N CYS A 14 55.34 37.42 -32.71
CA CYS A 14 54.43 37.65 -33.82
C CYS A 14 54.83 36.93 -35.10
N SER A 15 53.85 36.79 -35.96
CA SER A 15 53.89 37.10 -37.42
C SER A 15 53.84 35.92 -38.41
N GLY A 16 52.79 35.92 -39.22
CA GLY A 16 52.93 35.81 -40.68
C GLY A 16 52.12 34.73 -41.40
N ASN A 17 50.95 35.09 -41.84
CA ASN A 17 50.44 35.05 -43.23
C ASN A 17 49.98 33.72 -43.87
N THR A 18 48.71 33.73 -44.18
CA THR A 18 47.95 33.18 -45.36
C THR A 18 48.24 31.80 -45.88
N SER A 19 47.18 30.95 -45.84
CA SER A 19 46.54 30.42 -47.06
C SER A 19 45.25 29.61 -46.72
N SER A 20 44.26 29.79 -47.56
CA SER A 20 42.95 29.18 -47.61
C SER A 20 42.99 27.68 -47.58
N GLY A 21 42.20 27.06 -46.69
CA GLY A 21 41.88 25.63 -46.68
C GLY A 21 40.52 25.44 -46.02
N SER A 22 39.52 25.15 -46.87
CA SER A 22 38.20 24.67 -46.44
C SER A 22 38.34 23.50 -45.47
N SER A 23 37.86 23.67 -44.24
CA SER A 23 37.70 22.56 -43.30
C SER A 23 36.31 22.55 -42.79
N ALA A 24 35.61 21.48 -43.07
CA ALA A 24 34.31 21.20 -42.55
C ALA A 24 34.31 21.28 -41.02
N ALA A 25 33.47 22.13 -40.50
CA ALA A 25 33.16 22.14 -39.10
C ALA A 25 32.45 20.83 -38.77
N ASN A 26 33.13 19.97 -38.00
CA ASN A 26 32.44 18.96 -37.26
C ASN A 26 31.65 19.64 -36.14
N ASP A 27 30.38 19.89 -36.41
CA ASP A 27 29.39 20.03 -35.35
C ASP A 27 29.32 18.71 -34.59
N ALA A 28 30.10 18.62 -33.52
CA ALA A 28 29.79 17.70 -32.46
C ALA A 28 28.52 18.22 -31.78
N SER A 29 27.39 17.89 -32.41
CA SER A 29 26.09 17.96 -31.75
C SER A 29 26.21 17.06 -30.52
N SER A 30 26.36 17.66 -29.36
CA SER A 30 26.07 17.01 -28.11
C SER A 30 24.60 16.62 -28.15
N THR A 31 24.31 15.39 -28.50
CA THR A 31 23.05 14.75 -28.13
C THR A 31 23.08 14.65 -26.58
N ALA A 32 22.76 15.76 -25.92
CA ALA A 32 22.20 15.64 -24.60
C ALA A 32 20.93 14.85 -24.79
N ASP A 33 20.94 13.58 -24.37
CA ASP A 33 19.75 12.78 -24.21
C ASP A 33 18.76 13.64 -23.40
N ASN A 34 17.72 14.09 -24.10
CA ASN A 34 16.57 14.73 -23.53
C ASN A 34 15.74 13.60 -22.89
N ALA A 35 16.27 12.95 -21.84
CA ALA A 35 15.48 12.15 -20.95
C ALA A 35 14.43 13.12 -20.38
N ALA A 36 13.19 12.97 -20.82
CA ALA A 36 12.09 13.78 -20.34
C ALA A 36 12.10 13.67 -18.80
N SER A 37 12.25 14.81 -18.11
CA SER A 37 12.24 14.80 -16.65
C SER A 37 10.95 14.19 -16.16
N VAL A 38 11.04 13.20 -15.24
CA VAL A 38 9.88 12.60 -14.61
C VAL A 38 9.32 13.58 -13.60
N LYS A 39 8.00 13.85 -13.68
CA LYS A 39 7.21 14.49 -12.64
C LYS A 39 6.06 13.56 -12.29
N ALA A 40 5.94 13.21 -11.01
CA ALA A 40 4.95 12.25 -10.54
C ALA A 40 3.71 12.96 -10.00
N GLY A 41 2.52 12.54 -10.47
CA GLY A 41 1.22 13.04 -10.01
C GLY A 41 0.46 11.98 -9.23
N PHE A 42 -0.25 12.39 -8.18
CA PHE A 42 -1.00 11.49 -7.31
C PHE A 42 -2.46 11.92 -7.21
N VAL A 43 -3.38 10.97 -7.42
CA VAL A 43 -4.81 11.17 -7.19
C VAL A 43 -5.19 10.40 -5.94
N TYR A 44 -5.66 11.11 -4.92
CA TYR A 44 -5.98 10.58 -3.61
C TYR A 44 -7.48 10.63 -3.32
N ILE A 45 -8.01 9.53 -2.76
CA ILE A 45 -9.41 9.44 -2.32
C ILE A 45 -9.71 10.28 -1.08
N GLY A 46 -8.74 10.42 -0.18
CA GLY A 46 -8.85 11.19 1.06
C GLY A 46 -7.80 12.25 1.17
N LYS A 47 -7.65 12.81 2.36
CA LYS A 47 -6.64 13.83 2.68
C LYS A 47 -5.32 13.20 3.08
N ILE A 48 -4.23 13.90 2.81
CA ILE A 48 -2.87 13.46 3.17
C ILE A 48 -2.63 13.36 4.70
N ASP A 49 -3.54 13.88 5.49
CA ASP A 49 -3.54 13.84 6.95
C ASP A 49 -4.73 13.04 7.54
N ASP A 50 -5.28 12.08 6.77
CA ASP A 50 -6.42 11.23 7.18
C ASP A 50 -6.11 10.30 8.37
N GLY A 51 -4.85 10.18 8.75
CA GLY A 51 -4.40 9.26 9.81
C GLY A 51 -4.38 7.80 9.38
N GLY A 52 -4.49 7.50 8.08
CA GLY A 52 -4.62 6.14 7.59
C GLY A 52 -4.14 5.94 6.15
N TYR A 53 -5.07 5.60 5.25
CA TYR A 53 -4.76 5.13 3.90
C TYR A 53 -4.06 6.18 3.03
N THR A 54 -4.63 7.37 2.90
CA THR A 54 -4.05 8.42 2.07
C THR A 54 -2.74 8.93 2.63
N GLN A 55 -2.64 9.07 3.95
CA GLN A 55 -1.38 9.44 4.60
C GLN A 55 -0.28 8.40 4.33
N ALA A 56 -0.60 7.11 4.34
CA ALA A 56 0.36 6.06 4.00
C ALA A 56 0.87 6.19 2.56
N HIS A 57 -0.01 6.47 1.61
CA HIS A 57 0.36 6.74 0.21
C HIS A 57 1.21 8.01 0.07
N ASP A 58 0.88 9.06 0.81
CA ASP A 58 1.64 10.33 0.77
C ASP A 58 3.07 10.16 1.33
N GLN A 59 3.28 9.30 2.32
CA GLN A 59 4.64 8.93 2.75
C GLN A 59 5.45 8.32 1.59
N GLY A 60 4.81 7.55 0.73
CA GLY A 60 5.41 7.02 -0.49
C GLY A 60 5.74 8.11 -1.52
N ARG A 61 4.86 9.10 -1.71
CA ARG A 61 5.12 10.29 -2.53
C ARG A 61 6.32 11.08 -2.01
N LEU A 62 6.38 11.32 -0.71
CA LEU A 62 7.52 12.00 -0.08
C LEU A 62 8.84 11.23 -0.24
N ALA A 63 8.79 9.91 -0.39
CA ALA A 63 9.98 9.12 -0.71
C ALA A 63 10.48 9.40 -2.15
N ILE A 64 9.59 9.60 -3.12
CA ILE A 64 9.94 10.04 -4.47
C ILE A 64 10.58 11.44 -4.45
N GLU A 65 10.05 12.39 -3.68
CA GLU A 65 10.64 13.72 -3.55
C GLU A 65 12.09 13.66 -3.02
N LYS A 66 12.37 12.73 -2.09
CA LYS A 66 13.73 12.49 -1.60
C LYS A 66 14.70 11.97 -2.68
N MET A 67 14.16 11.38 -3.76
CA MET A 67 14.96 11.02 -4.95
C MET A 67 15.27 12.24 -5.84
N GLY A 68 14.73 13.41 -5.54
CA GLY A 68 14.87 14.64 -6.33
C GLY A 68 13.87 14.78 -7.47
N VAL A 69 12.79 13.99 -7.46
CA VAL A 69 11.71 14.04 -8.45
C VAL A 69 10.61 14.97 -7.97
N GLU A 70 10.16 15.87 -8.84
CA GLU A 70 9.02 16.75 -8.54
C GLU A 70 7.73 15.92 -8.45
N THR A 71 6.89 16.26 -7.48
CA THR A 71 5.57 15.64 -7.32
C THR A 71 4.46 16.68 -7.27
N ALA A 72 3.24 16.26 -7.61
CA ALA A 72 2.00 17.00 -7.40
C ALA A 72 0.91 16.02 -6.95
N TYR A 73 -0.15 16.52 -6.32
CA TYR A 73 -1.28 15.67 -5.93
C TYR A 73 -2.60 16.44 -5.95
N VAL A 74 -3.68 15.67 -6.11
CA VAL A 74 -5.07 16.11 -5.89
C VAL A 74 -5.68 15.19 -4.86
N GLU A 75 -6.22 15.76 -3.78
CA GLU A 75 -6.83 15.01 -2.67
C GLU A 75 -8.36 15.17 -2.61
N ASP A 76 -9.05 14.37 -1.79
CA ASP A 76 -10.51 14.35 -1.65
C ASP A 76 -11.25 14.11 -2.99
N VAL A 77 -10.69 13.29 -3.87
CA VAL A 77 -11.28 12.97 -5.16
C VAL A 77 -12.37 11.92 -4.99
N ALA A 78 -13.57 12.20 -5.50
CA ALA A 78 -14.66 11.22 -5.46
C ALA A 78 -14.41 10.06 -6.45
N GLU A 79 -14.86 8.85 -6.08
CA GLU A 79 -14.73 7.64 -6.91
C GLU A 79 -15.74 7.65 -8.07
N THR A 80 -15.77 8.72 -8.86
CA THR A 80 -16.51 8.79 -10.12
C THR A 80 -15.54 8.89 -11.30
N VAL A 81 -15.96 8.42 -12.48
CA VAL A 81 -15.15 8.52 -13.68
C VAL A 81 -14.83 9.98 -13.99
N SER A 82 -15.81 10.88 -13.85
CA SER A 82 -15.64 12.31 -14.14
C SER A 82 -14.59 12.97 -13.23
N ASP A 83 -14.72 12.77 -11.90
CA ASP A 83 -13.82 13.41 -10.94
C ASP A 83 -12.40 12.85 -11.04
N THR A 84 -12.28 11.54 -11.28
CA THR A 84 -10.98 10.89 -11.53
C THR A 84 -10.30 11.46 -12.78
N CYS A 85 -11.06 11.59 -13.89
CA CYS A 85 -10.51 12.16 -15.13
C CYS A 85 -10.12 13.63 -14.96
N GLU A 86 -10.89 14.43 -14.24
CA GLU A 86 -10.59 15.84 -13.97
C GLU A 86 -9.31 16.00 -13.14
N ALA A 87 -9.17 15.21 -12.07
CA ALA A 87 -7.98 15.20 -11.24
C ALA A 87 -6.71 14.81 -12.03
N ILE A 88 -6.81 13.77 -12.87
CA ILE A 88 -5.70 13.33 -13.72
C ILE A 88 -5.33 14.41 -14.75
N ARG A 89 -6.30 15.05 -15.42
CA ARG A 89 -6.03 16.14 -16.37
C ARG A 89 -5.33 17.30 -15.68
N THR A 90 -5.77 17.69 -14.49
CA THR A 90 -5.12 18.73 -13.67
C THR A 90 -3.64 18.43 -13.48
N LEU A 91 -3.31 17.21 -13.07
CA LEU A 91 -1.92 16.79 -12.88
C LEU A 91 -1.10 16.77 -14.19
N ILE A 92 -1.71 16.34 -15.29
CA ILE A 92 -1.06 16.34 -16.62
C ILE A 92 -0.82 17.77 -17.09
N ASP A 93 -1.76 18.70 -16.90
CA ASP A 93 -1.63 20.11 -17.23
C ASP A 93 -0.54 20.80 -16.39
N GLU A 94 -0.29 20.30 -15.17
CA GLU A 94 0.85 20.71 -14.33
C GLU A 94 2.18 20.07 -14.75
N GLY A 95 2.18 19.25 -15.82
CA GLY A 95 3.37 18.61 -16.39
C GLY A 95 3.72 17.26 -15.82
N CYS A 96 2.84 16.62 -15.05
CA CYS A 96 3.04 15.26 -14.58
C CYS A 96 2.95 14.26 -15.77
N ASN A 97 3.90 13.32 -15.84
CA ASN A 97 3.99 12.30 -16.88
C ASN A 97 4.11 10.87 -16.33
N LEU A 98 3.98 10.73 -15.01
CA LEU A 98 3.83 9.49 -14.27
C LEU A 98 2.72 9.68 -13.24
N ILE A 99 1.57 9.04 -13.42
CA ILE A 99 0.37 9.27 -12.62
C ILE A 99 0.04 8.03 -11.80
N TYR A 100 -0.16 8.23 -10.50
CA TYR A 100 -0.61 7.22 -9.55
C TYR A 100 -2.03 7.54 -9.06
N THR A 101 -2.93 6.56 -9.13
CA THR A 101 -4.28 6.65 -8.56
C THR A 101 -4.43 5.63 -7.44
N ASN A 102 -4.88 6.05 -6.25
CA ASN A 102 -4.75 5.23 -5.05
C ASN A 102 -6.00 4.46 -4.63
N SER A 103 -7.15 4.66 -5.25
CA SER A 103 -8.39 3.97 -4.86
C SER A 103 -8.94 3.05 -5.94
N PHE A 104 -9.57 1.93 -5.50
CA PHE A 104 -10.21 0.96 -6.40
C PHE A 104 -11.21 1.59 -7.36
N GLY A 105 -12.03 2.53 -6.89
CA GLY A 105 -13.05 3.19 -7.70
C GLY A 105 -12.51 4.14 -8.77
N PHE A 106 -11.21 4.45 -8.77
CA PHE A 106 -10.58 5.27 -9.82
C PHE A 106 -10.26 4.50 -11.10
N MET A 107 -10.50 3.17 -11.14
CA MET A 107 -10.05 2.31 -12.24
C MET A 107 -10.57 2.76 -13.59
N GLU A 108 -11.88 2.96 -13.76
CA GLU A 108 -12.47 3.30 -15.07
C GLU A 108 -11.96 4.66 -15.58
N GLY A 109 -11.90 5.68 -14.70
CA GLY A 109 -11.35 6.98 -15.05
C GLY A 109 -9.86 6.90 -15.43
N THR A 110 -9.06 6.10 -14.71
CA THR A 110 -7.64 5.90 -15.04
C THR A 110 -7.49 5.19 -16.40
N VAL A 111 -8.33 4.20 -16.70
CA VAL A 111 -8.34 3.50 -18.00
C VAL A 111 -8.69 4.45 -19.14
N GLU A 112 -9.68 5.34 -18.95
CA GLU A 112 -10.03 6.36 -19.96
C GLU A 112 -8.87 7.31 -20.22
N MET A 113 -8.24 7.82 -19.15
CA MET A 113 -7.12 8.74 -19.26
C MET A 113 -5.87 8.09 -19.86
N ALA A 114 -5.61 6.82 -19.57
CA ALA A 114 -4.50 6.08 -20.17
C ALA A 114 -4.67 5.95 -21.71
N LYS A 115 -5.91 5.83 -22.21
CA LYS A 115 -6.21 5.82 -23.64
C LYS A 115 -6.07 7.22 -24.26
N GLU A 116 -6.51 8.26 -23.54
CA GLU A 116 -6.45 9.66 -24.01
C GLU A 116 -5.01 10.18 -24.07
N TYR A 117 -4.15 9.76 -23.11
CA TYR A 117 -2.76 10.22 -22.96
C TYR A 117 -1.75 9.05 -23.12
N PRO A 118 -1.52 8.52 -24.33
CA PRO A 118 -0.70 7.32 -24.54
C PRO A 118 0.80 7.53 -24.18
N ASN A 119 1.26 8.76 -24.07
CA ASN A 119 2.64 9.08 -23.69
C ASN A 119 2.84 9.31 -22.20
N VAL A 120 1.76 9.33 -21.40
CA VAL A 120 1.79 9.40 -19.94
C VAL A 120 1.77 7.98 -19.40
N LYS A 121 2.53 7.72 -18.35
CA LYS A 121 2.55 6.45 -17.63
C LYS A 121 1.58 6.51 -16.46
N PHE A 122 0.84 5.43 -16.25
CA PHE A 122 -0.16 5.32 -15.19
C PHE A 122 0.10 4.08 -14.35
N ALA A 123 -0.16 4.18 -13.06
CA ALA A 123 -0.24 3.04 -12.17
C ALA A 123 -1.48 3.19 -11.27
N HIS A 124 -2.36 2.19 -11.31
CA HIS A 124 -3.62 2.18 -10.57
C HIS A 124 -3.56 1.17 -9.43
N CYS A 125 -3.86 1.64 -8.20
CA CYS A 125 -3.88 0.83 -7.00
C CYS A 125 -5.10 -0.08 -6.96
N SER A 126 -4.91 -1.34 -6.54
CA SER A 126 -5.92 -2.39 -6.39
C SER A 126 -6.77 -2.72 -7.64
N GLY A 127 -6.42 -2.17 -8.80
CA GLY A 127 -7.10 -2.44 -10.07
C GLY A 127 -6.66 -3.74 -10.74
N TYR A 128 -7.40 -4.13 -11.79
CA TYR A 128 -7.12 -5.33 -12.59
C TYR A 128 -7.05 -5.05 -14.10
N GLN A 129 -7.35 -3.84 -14.55
CA GLN A 129 -7.23 -3.45 -15.95
C GLN A 129 -5.85 -2.83 -16.23
N ARG A 130 -5.21 -3.26 -17.31
CA ARG A 130 -3.90 -2.78 -17.74
C ARG A 130 -3.85 -2.50 -19.24
N SER A 131 -2.91 -1.64 -19.65
CA SER A 131 -2.54 -1.37 -21.04
C SER A 131 -1.03 -1.16 -21.14
N ASP A 132 -0.51 -0.83 -22.30
CA ASP A 132 0.93 -0.60 -22.50
C ASP A 132 1.48 0.52 -21.60
N ASN A 133 0.64 1.51 -21.26
CA ASN A 133 0.99 2.65 -20.41
C ASN A 133 0.25 2.67 -19.06
N LEU A 134 -0.46 1.60 -18.69
CA LEU A 134 -1.16 1.47 -17.42
C LEU A 134 -0.75 0.19 -16.71
N SER A 135 -0.07 0.34 -15.56
CA SER A 135 0.23 -0.71 -14.57
C SER A 135 -0.89 -0.83 -13.54
N THR A 136 -0.93 -1.95 -12.85
CA THR A 136 -1.66 -2.11 -11.58
C THR A 136 -0.69 -2.43 -10.47
N TYR A 137 -0.98 -1.96 -9.24
CA TYR A 137 -0.16 -2.25 -8.08
C TYR A 137 -1.00 -2.43 -6.82
N PHE A 138 -0.56 -3.33 -5.96
CA PHE A 138 -1.10 -3.52 -4.62
C PHE A 138 -0.13 -4.29 -3.71
N GLY A 139 -0.38 -4.28 -2.40
CA GLY A 139 0.37 -5.10 -1.44
C GLY A 139 -0.37 -6.38 -1.07
N LYS A 140 0.36 -7.49 -0.88
CA LYS A 140 -0.17 -8.73 -0.27
C LYS A 140 -0.37 -8.52 1.24
N VAL A 141 -1.17 -7.50 1.61
CA VAL A 141 -1.41 -7.13 3.01
C VAL A 141 -2.07 -8.26 3.81
N TYR A 142 -2.70 -9.22 3.14
CA TYR A 142 -3.22 -10.41 3.80
C TYR A 142 -2.15 -11.16 4.60
N GLN A 143 -0.89 -11.10 4.19
CA GLN A 143 0.23 -11.67 4.94
C GLN A 143 0.44 -10.97 6.29
N ALA A 144 0.47 -9.62 6.29
CA ALA A 144 0.52 -8.84 7.53
C ALA A 144 -0.76 -8.98 8.37
N ARG A 145 -1.93 -9.15 7.71
CA ARG A 145 -3.20 -9.47 8.40
C ARG A 145 -3.15 -10.80 9.14
N TYR A 146 -2.53 -11.82 8.57
CA TYR A 146 -2.32 -13.09 9.26
C TYR A 146 -1.48 -12.90 10.53
N LEU A 147 -0.38 -12.16 10.45
CA LEU A 147 0.45 -11.84 11.61
C LEU A 147 -0.32 -11.04 12.67
N ALA A 148 -1.09 -10.05 12.24
CA ALA A 148 -1.97 -9.27 13.12
C ALA A 148 -3.05 -10.15 13.79
N GLY A 149 -3.54 -11.17 13.07
CA GLY A 149 -4.43 -12.18 13.60
C GLY A 149 -3.81 -13.00 14.74
N ILE A 150 -2.53 -13.39 14.61
CA ILE A 150 -1.78 -14.03 15.70
C ILE A 150 -1.78 -13.14 16.95
N VAL A 151 -1.49 -11.84 16.78
CA VAL A 151 -1.48 -10.88 17.90
C VAL A 151 -2.86 -10.81 18.57
N ALA A 152 -3.92 -10.69 17.81
CA ALA A 152 -5.29 -10.63 18.32
C ALA A 152 -5.72 -11.94 18.99
N GLY A 153 -5.37 -13.10 18.42
CA GLY A 153 -5.68 -14.42 18.95
C GLY A 153 -4.96 -14.72 20.26
N MET A 154 -3.73 -14.24 20.42
CA MET A 154 -2.97 -14.32 21.67
C MET A 154 -3.51 -13.37 22.74
N LYS A 155 -4.14 -12.26 22.34
CA LYS A 155 -4.60 -11.21 23.26
C LYS A 155 -6.02 -11.41 23.75
N THR A 156 -6.92 -11.94 22.94
CA THR A 156 -8.33 -12.08 23.31
C THR A 156 -8.50 -13.03 24.53
N GLU A 157 -9.27 -12.59 25.51
CA GLU A 157 -9.69 -13.39 26.66
C GLU A 157 -11.10 -14.00 26.46
N LYS A 158 -11.86 -13.41 25.52
CA LYS A 158 -13.26 -13.82 25.26
C LYS A 158 -13.43 -14.76 24.08
N ASN A 159 -12.34 -15.03 23.34
CA ASN A 159 -12.37 -15.77 22.08
C ASN A 159 -13.34 -15.16 21.06
N TYR A 160 -13.55 -13.84 21.15
CA TYR A 160 -14.51 -13.13 20.34
C TYR A 160 -13.94 -11.77 19.93
N ILE A 161 -13.61 -11.65 18.66
CA ILE A 161 -12.90 -10.52 18.07
C ILE A 161 -13.83 -9.84 17.07
N GLY A 162 -13.85 -8.50 17.05
CA GLY A 162 -14.60 -7.70 16.09
C GLY A 162 -13.74 -7.23 14.93
N TYR A 163 -14.30 -7.18 13.74
CA TYR A 163 -13.64 -6.67 12.55
C TYR A 163 -14.55 -5.66 11.84
N VAL A 164 -14.14 -4.39 11.79
CA VAL A 164 -14.83 -3.34 11.05
C VAL A 164 -14.30 -3.32 9.62
N ALA A 165 -15.16 -3.57 8.66
CA ALA A 165 -14.79 -3.75 7.26
C ALA A 165 -15.47 -2.71 6.35
N ALA A 166 -14.77 -2.26 5.29
CA ALA A 166 -15.28 -1.25 4.37
C ALA A 166 -16.29 -1.84 3.37
N LYS A 167 -15.83 -2.60 2.40
CA LYS A 167 -16.61 -3.08 1.26
C LYS A 167 -16.58 -4.60 1.17
N GLY A 168 -17.66 -5.20 0.64
CA GLY A 168 -17.74 -6.66 0.40
C GLY A 168 -17.00 -7.14 -0.85
N ILE A 169 -15.76 -6.70 -1.06
CA ILE A 169 -14.94 -7.04 -2.24
C ILE A 169 -13.81 -8.01 -1.90
N PRO A 170 -13.25 -8.73 -2.88
CA PRO A 170 -12.20 -9.73 -2.65
C PRO A 170 -11.00 -9.22 -1.85
N GLU A 171 -10.61 -7.97 -2.02
CA GLU A 171 -9.53 -7.33 -1.27
C GLU A 171 -9.78 -7.38 0.25
N VAL A 172 -10.96 -6.98 0.67
CA VAL A 172 -11.36 -6.94 2.08
C VAL A 172 -11.57 -8.36 2.61
N ILE A 173 -12.24 -9.21 1.82
CA ILE A 173 -12.55 -10.61 2.18
C ILE A 173 -11.28 -11.40 2.46
N ARG A 174 -10.26 -11.35 1.56
CA ARG A 174 -8.99 -12.07 1.81
C ARG A 174 -8.25 -11.54 3.04
N GLY A 175 -8.37 -10.23 3.33
CA GLY A 175 -7.82 -9.64 4.54
C GLY A 175 -8.46 -10.18 5.82
N ILE A 176 -9.79 -10.25 5.86
CA ILE A 176 -10.57 -10.85 6.96
C ILE A 176 -10.20 -12.33 7.15
N ASN A 177 -10.15 -13.07 6.04
CA ASN A 177 -9.83 -14.48 6.07
C ASN A 177 -8.43 -14.76 6.62
N ALA A 178 -7.41 -14.06 6.11
CA ALA A 178 -6.05 -14.22 6.59
C ALA A 178 -5.91 -13.84 8.07
N PHE A 179 -6.57 -12.75 8.50
CA PHE A 179 -6.63 -12.36 9.90
C PHE A 179 -7.25 -13.47 10.76
N THR A 180 -8.39 -14.03 10.34
CA THR A 180 -9.08 -15.10 11.06
C THR A 180 -8.23 -16.36 11.14
N LEU A 181 -7.56 -16.74 10.06
CA LEU A 181 -6.61 -17.88 10.06
C LEU A 181 -5.44 -17.62 11.01
N GLY A 182 -4.92 -16.40 11.07
CA GLY A 182 -3.91 -16.01 12.04
C GLY A 182 -4.39 -16.12 13.49
N VAL A 183 -5.61 -15.66 13.78
CA VAL A 183 -6.26 -15.83 15.09
C VAL A 183 -6.34 -17.31 15.46
N GLN A 184 -6.87 -18.14 14.56
CA GLN A 184 -7.11 -19.56 14.81
C GLN A 184 -5.83 -20.39 14.88
N SER A 185 -4.73 -19.94 14.30
CA SER A 185 -3.43 -20.61 14.41
C SER A 185 -2.90 -20.69 15.85
N VAL A 186 -3.34 -19.76 16.72
CA VAL A 186 -2.94 -19.67 18.12
C VAL A 186 -4.10 -19.84 19.09
N ASN A 187 -5.33 -19.64 18.64
CA ASN A 187 -6.56 -19.76 19.42
C ASN A 187 -7.69 -20.34 18.54
N PRO A 188 -7.75 -21.69 18.40
CA PRO A 188 -8.69 -22.35 17.48
C PRO A 188 -10.18 -22.12 17.78
N ASP A 189 -10.51 -21.78 19.03
CA ASP A 189 -11.90 -21.57 19.46
C ASP A 189 -12.38 -20.14 19.20
N ALA A 190 -11.48 -19.22 18.88
CA ALA A 190 -11.81 -17.82 18.66
C ALA A 190 -12.57 -17.61 17.36
N LYS A 191 -13.49 -16.63 17.39
CA LYS A 191 -14.30 -16.19 16.25
C LYS A 191 -14.06 -14.73 15.96
N VAL A 192 -14.20 -14.38 14.69
CA VAL A 192 -14.07 -13.01 14.19
C VAL A 192 -15.43 -12.57 13.62
N GLU A 193 -16.12 -11.66 14.30
CA GLU A 193 -17.37 -11.09 13.81
C GLU A 193 -17.09 -9.84 12.97
N VAL A 194 -17.68 -9.79 11.78
CA VAL A 194 -17.47 -8.74 10.79
C VAL A 194 -18.71 -7.87 10.68
N VAL A 195 -18.51 -6.55 10.73
CA VAL A 195 -19.52 -5.53 10.39
C VAL A 195 -19.00 -4.69 9.23
N PHE A 196 -19.75 -4.63 8.14
CA PHE A 196 -19.43 -3.80 6.97
C PHE A 196 -20.06 -2.41 7.09
N THR A 197 -19.30 -1.38 6.72
CA THR A 197 -19.73 0.02 6.73
C THR A 197 -20.22 0.51 5.37
N ASP A 198 -19.88 -0.21 4.30
CA ASP A 198 -20.09 0.17 2.89
C ASP A 198 -19.43 1.50 2.49
N THR A 199 -18.43 1.93 3.23
CA THR A 199 -17.60 3.10 2.93
C THR A 199 -16.14 2.85 3.24
N TRP A 200 -15.23 3.52 2.51
CA TRP A 200 -13.80 3.51 2.83
C TRP A 200 -13.48 4.44 3.99
N TYR A 201 -14.09 5.63 3.98
CA TYR A 201 -13.79 6.71 4.90
C TYR A 201 -15.08 7.34 5.41
N ASP A 202 -15.48 7.06 6.63
CA ASP A 202 -16.49 7.78 7.40
C ASP A 202 -16.27 7.52 8.90
N PRO A 203 -15.55 8.42 9.62
CA PRO A 203 -15.24 8.22 11.03
C PRO A 203 -16.45 7.94 11.92
N SER A 204 -17.62 8.51 11.57
CA SER A 204 -18.86 8.32 12.34
C SER A 204 -19.40 6.91 12.18
N VAL A 205 -19.50 6.44 10.94
CA VAL A 205 -20.01 5.10 10.61
C VAL A 205 -19.05 4.04 11.12
N GLU A 206 -17.75 4.25 10.94
CA GLU A 206 -16.69 3.34 11.43
C GLU A 206 -16.72 3.19 12.96
N LYS A 207 -16.83 4.33 13.69
CA LYS A 207 -16.97 4.30 15.16
C LYS A 207 -18.24 3.56 15.58
N GLN A 208 -19.35 3.79 14.89
CA GLN A 208 -20.62 3.14 15.21
C GLN A 208 -20.54 1.62 14.99
N ALA A 209 -19.93 1.16 13.92
CA ALA A 209 -19.70 -0.26 13.65
C ALA A 209 -18.82 -0.92 14.73
N ALA A 210 -17.75 -0.24 15.15
CA ALA A 210 -16.93 -0.71 16.26
C ALA A 210 -17.71 -0.80 17.57
N LEU A 211 -18.53 0.21 17.89
CA LEU A 211 -19.38 0.20 19.08
C LEU A 211 -20.43 -0.91 19.05
N GLU A 212 -20.98 -1.25 17.88
CA GLU A 212 -21.87 -2.39 17.72
C GLU A 212 -21.18 -3.69 18.13
N LEU A 213 -19.98 -3.95 17.61
CA LEU A 213 -19.17 -5.13 17.94
C LEU A 213 -18.80 -5.17 19.43
N LEU A 214 -18.34 -4.05 19.99
CA LEU A 214 -17.99 -3.94 21.40
C LEU A 214 -19.19 -4.21 22.33
N ASN A 215 -20.38 -3.76 21.96
CA ASN A 215 -21.61 -4.03 22.70
C ASN A 215 -22.04 -5.51 22.64
N LYS A 216 -21.62 -6.25 21.61
CA LYS A 216 -21.78 -7.73 21.53
C LYS A 216 -20.75 -8.48 22.38
N GLY A 217 -19.80 -7.77 22.96
CA GLY A 217 -18.86 -8.31 23.93
C GLY A 217 -17.50 -8.70 23.37
N VAL A 218 -17.12 -8.28 22.16
CA VAL A 218 -15.75 -8.45 21.68
C VAL A 218 -14.75 -7.69 22.56
N ASP A 219 -13.53 -8.15 22.65
CA ASP A 219 -12.47 -7.54 23.46
C ASP A 219 -11.24 -7.09 22.64
N VAL A 220 -11.24 -7.38 21.34
CA VAL A 220 -10.28 -6.85 20.37
C VAL A 220 -11.03 -6.38 19.15
N ILE A 221 -10.71 -5.19 18.63
CA ILE A 221 -11.22 -4.65 17.37
C ILE A 221 -10.10 -4.61 16.34
N ALA A 222 -10.32 -5.24 15.20
CA ALA A 222 -9.51 -5.05 13.99
C ALA A 222 -10.32 -4.27 12.96
N GLN A 223 -9.63 -3.69 11.95
CA GLN A 223 -10.29 -2.88 10.94
C GLN A 223 -9.70 -3.04 9.55
N HIS A 224 -10.52 -2.81 8.54
CA HIS A 224 -10.17 -2.48 7.17
C HIS A 224 -10.92 -1.20 6.81
N GLN A 225 -10.48 -0.11 7.40
CA GLN A 225 -11.07 1.23 7.33
C GLN A 225 -9.95 2.27 7.29
N ASP A 226 -10.23 3.43 6.72
CA ASP A 226 -9.22 4.45 6.46
C ASP A 226 -9.03 5.45 7.60
N THR A 227 -9.80 5.32 8.71
CA THR A 227 -9.63 6.19 9.88
C THR A 227 -9.26 5.41 11.14
N THR A 228 -8.85 6.13 12.18
CA THR A 228 -8.57 5.55 13.51
C THR A 228 -9.82 5.46 14.41
N ALA A 229 -11.00 5.80 13.92
CA ALA A 229 -12.22 5.83 14.71
C ALA A 229 -12.58 4.50 15.40
N PRO A 230 -12.40 3.32 14.78
CA PRO A 230 -12.60 2.03 15.44
C PRO A 230 -11.62 1.79 16.59
N GLN A 231 -10.36 2.23 16.47
CA GLN A 231 -9.34 2.10 17.50
C GLN A 231 -9.66 2.95 18.72
N VAL A 232 -10.07 4.21 18.49
CA VAL A 232 -10.53 5.12 19.55
C VAL A 232 -11.74 4.55 20.27
N ALA A 233 -12.71 3.97 19.55
CA ALA A 233 -13.87 3.33 20.14
C ALA A 233 -13.49 2.13 21.02
N ALA A 234 -12.51 1.31 20.58
CA ALA A 234 -11.99 0.20 21.38
C ALA A 234 -11.38 0.70 22.70
N GLN A 235 -10.52 1.73 22.64
CA GLN A 235 -9.90 2.33 23.84
C GLN A 235 -10.96 2.91 24.79
N GLU A 236 -11.96 3.66 24.30
CA GLU A 236 -13.06 4.22 25.10
C GLU A 236 -13.85 3.13 25.86
N LYS A 237 -13.88 1.91 25.34
CA LYS A 237 -14.57 0.76 25.93
C LYS A 237 -13.66 -0.18 26.72
N GLY A 238 -12.36 0.12 26.85
CA GLY A 238 -11.40 -0.72 27.54
C GLY A 238 -11.10 -2.05 26.82
N ALA A 239 -11.31 -2.09 25.51
CA ALA A 239 -10.92 -3.16 24.59
C ALA A 239 -9.60 -2.83 23.90
N TYR A 240 -8.98 -3.82 23.25
CA TYR A 240 -7.77 -3.64 22.48
C TYR A 240 -8.08 -3.43 21.00
N CYS A 241 -7.08 -2.95 20.24
CA CYS A 241 -7.24 -2.75 18.80
C CYS A 241 -6.01 -3.12 17.98
N ILE A 242 -6.29 -3.48 16.73
CA ILE A 242 -5.33 -3.70 15.65
C ILE A 242 -5.56 -2.63 14.60
N GLY A 243 -4.53 -1.83 14.32
CA GLY A 243 -4.57 -0.78 13.31
C GLY A 243 -4.44 -1.29 11.86
N TYR A 244 -4.49 -0.35 10.92
CA TYR A 244 -4.40 -0.64 9.49
C TYR A 244 -3.75 0.51 8.72
N ASN A 245 -3.18 0.20 7.56
CA ASN A 245 -2.52 1.09 6.61
C ASN A 245 -1.19 1.67 7.09
N PHE A 246 -1.18 2.25 8.28
CA PHE A 246 -0.12 3.07 8.84
C PHE A 246 -0.04 2.88 10.37
N PRO A 247 1.14 3.03 11.00
CA PRO A 247 1.25 3.02 12.46
C PRO A 247 0.45 4.16 13.10
N THR A 248 -0.49 3.82 13.98
CA THR A 248 -1.45 4.76 14.57
C THR A 248 -1.53 4.64 16.09
N ALA A 249 -0.46 4.20 16.75
CA ALA A 249 -0.43 4.00 18.20
C ALA A 249 -0.86 5.23 19.00
N ASP A 250 -0.55 6.44 18.51
CA ASP A 250 -0.92 7.69 19.19
C ASP A 250 -2.43 7.94 19.25
N ALA A 251 -3.21 7.32 18.35
CA ALA A 251 -4.67 7.48 18.34
C ALA A 251 -5.36 6.71 19.47
N ALA A 252 -4.77 5.60 19.91
CA ALA A 252 -5.32 4.75 20.97
C ALA A 252 -4.21 4.08 21.79
N PRO A 253 -3.37 4.86 22.50
CA PRO A 253 -2.14 4.38 23.14
C PRO A 253 -2.37 3.30 24.20
N ASP A 254 -3.53 3.28 24.85
CA ASP A 254 -3.88 2.31 25.88
C ASP A 254 -4.59 1.05 25.31
N ALA A 255 -4.80 0.98 24.00
CA ALA A 255 -5.52 -0.12 23.33
C ALA A 255 -4.76 -0.73 22.16
N TYR A 256 -3.88 0.04 21.52
CA TYR A 256 -3.19 -0.36 20.30
C TYR A 256 -2.17 -1.47 20.54
N LEU A 257 -2.35 -2.59 19.83
CA LEU A 257 -1.44 -3.74 19.90
C LEU A 257 -0.37 -3.68 18.81
N THR A 258 -0.78 -3.45 17.58
CA THR A 258 0.01 -3.40 16.35
C THR A 258 -0.87 -2.95 15.18
N ALA A 259 -0.34 -2.88 13.96
CA ALA A 259 -1.09 -2.65 12.71
C ALA A 259 -0.56 -3.49 11.56
N ALA A 260 -1.46 -3.88 10.65
CA ALA A 260 -1.08 -4.39 9.32
C ALA A 260 -0.90 -3.21 8.37
N CYS A 261 0.32 -2.96 7.92
CA CYS A 261 0.72 -1.74 7.23
C CYS A 261 1.19 -1.99 5.81
N PHE A 262 1.12 -0.94 4.97
CA PHE A 262 1.75 -0.87 3.67
C PHE A 262 3.00 0.00 3.71
N ASN A 263 4.01 -0.38 2.94
CA ASN A 263 5.16 0.44 2.63
C ASN A 263 5.11 0.86 1.15
N TRP A 264 4.27 1.83 0.84
CA TRP A 264 4.07 2.32 -0.52
C TRP A 264 5.34 2.87 -1.16
N ALA A 265 6.29 3.34 -0.34
CA ALA A 265 7.58 3.79 -0.82
C ALA A 265 8.33 2.70 -1.61
N THR A 266 8.18 1.43 -1.23
CA THR A 266 8.78 0.29 -1.94
C THR A 266 8.35 0.24 -3.41
N PHE A 267 7.04 0.37 -3.68
CA PHE A 267 6.55 0.39 -5.06
C PHE A 267 6.87 1.70 -5.76
N TYR A 268 6.56 2.84 -5.14
CA TYR A 268 6.68 4.15 -5.79
C TYR A 268 8.10 4.50 -6.18
N THR A 269 9.09 4.21 -5.32
CA THR A 269 10.49 4.51 -5.64
C THR A 269 11.03 3.61 -6.75
N ASP A 270 10.68 2.31 -6.76
CA ASP A 270 11.05 1.39 -7.84
C ASP A 270 10.40 1.79 -9.18
N ASP A 271 9.10 2.08 -9.17
CA ASP A 271 8.35 2.42 -10.37
C ASP A 271 8.81 3.76 -10.97
N CYS A 272 9.05 4.76 -10.10
CA CYS A 272 9.60 6.05 -10.47
C CYS A 272 11.04 5.91 -11.01
N GLN A 273 11.90 5.11 -10.37
CA GLN A 273 13.26 4.86 -10.86
C GLN A 273 13.26 4.23 -12.25
N ARG A 274 12.37 3.27 -12.49
CA ARG A 274 12.20 2.67 -13.83
C ARG A 274 11.76 3.70 -14.88
N ALA A 275 10.95 4.68 -14.49
CA ALA A 275 10.57 5.77 -15.39
C ALA A 275 11.76 6.70 -15.68
N LEU A 276 12.58 7.02 -14.68
CA LEU A 276 13.82 7.80 -14.84
C LEU A 276 14.83 7.10 -15.74
N ASP A 277 14.99 5.80 -15.58
CA ASP A 277 15.94 4.98 -16.36
C ASP A 277 15.44 4.66 -17.79
N GLY A 278 14.21 5.05 -18.14
CA GLY A 278 13.58 4.73 -19.42
C GLY A 278 13.23 3.24 -19.60
N THR A 279 13.23 2.47 -18.51
CA THR A 279 12.95 1.02 -18.49
C THR A 279 11.52 0.69 -18.04
N TRP A 280 10.72 1.70 -17.77
CA TRP A 280 9.34 1.51 -17.32
C TRP A 280 8.51 0.76 -18.37
N THR A 281 7.85 -0.29 -17.93
CA THR A 281 6.87 -1.06 -18.70
C THR A 281 5.69 -1.41 -17.79
N SER A 282 4.51 -1.49 -18.38
CA SER A 282 3.30 -1.90 -17.65
C SER A 282 3.48 -3.28 -17.00
N ARG A 283 3.07 -3.39 -15.74
CA ARG A 283 3.13 -4.62 -14.96
C ARG A 283 1.95 -4.74 -13.99
N ALA A 284 1.65 -5.96 -13.58
CA ALA A 284 0.88 -6.21 -12.37
C ALA A 284 1.89 -6.38 -11.21
N TYR A 285 1.91 -5.42 -10.29
CA TYR A 285 2.75 -5.49 -9.09
C TYR A 285 1.90 -5.94 -7.90
N TRP A 286 2.20 -7.08 -7.31
CA TRP A 286 1.51 -7.58 -6.14
C TRP A 286 2.48 -8.35 -5.26
N GLU A 287 3.15 -7.63 -4.37
CA GLU A 287 4.21 -8.12 -3.50
C GLU A 287 3.83 -7.98 -2.01
N GLY A 288 4.50 -8.71 -1.14
CA GLY A 288 4.17 -8.79 0.28
C GLY A 288 5.34 -8.51 1.21
N LEU A 289 5.40 -9.29 2.30
CA LEU A 289 6.42 -9.17 3.35
C LEU A 289 7.85 -9.35 2.80
N ALA A 290 8.07 -10.31 1.89
CA ALA A 290 9.39 -10.59 1.33
C ALA A 290 9.97 -9.40 0.56
N ALA A 291 9.12 -8.61 -0.09
CA ALA A 291 9.52 -7.40 -0.81
C ALA A 291 9.46 -6.13 0.08
N ASN A 292 9.14 -6.26 1.35
CA ASN A 292 8.87 -5.13 2.25
C ASN A 292 7.80 -4.16 1.70
N MET A 293 6.84 -4.69 0.91
CA MET A 293 5.69 -3.93 0.43
C MET A 293 4.62 -3.81 1.50
N THR A 294 4.53 -4.81 2.37
CA THR A 294 3.67 -4.84 3.54
C THR A 294 4.48 -5.25 4.76
N TYR A 295 4.03 -4.83 5.93
CA TYR A 295 4.69 -5.19 7.19
C TYR A 295 3.68 -5.19 8.35
N LEU A 296 4.05 -5.83 9.44
CA LEU A 296 3.39 -5.67 10.73
C LEU A 296 4.15 -4.58 11.51
N ASP A 297 3.42 -3.61 12.05
CA ASP A 297 4.00 -2.60 12.94
C ASP A 297 4.55 -3.23 14.23
N ASP A 298 5.45 -2.54 14.90
CA ASP A 298 6.04 -3.01 16.15
C ASP A 298 4.96 -3.36 17.18
N LEU A 299 5.17 -4.47 17.88
CA LEU A 299 4.27 -4.89 18.93
C LEU A 299 4.43 -3.99 20.17
N THR A 300 3.32 -3.50 20.69
CA THR A 300 3.34 -2.72 21.95
C THR A 300 3.47 -3.61 23.17
N ALA A 301 3.79 -2.99 24.31
CA ALA A 301 3.84 -3.68 25.61
C ALA A 301 2.47 -4.24 26.07
N LEU A 302 1.39 -3.88 25.39
CA LEU A 302 0.04 -4.40 25.66
C LEU A 302 -0.19 -5.81 25.11
N CYS A 303 0.66 -6.28 24.19
CA CYS A 303 0.58 -7.62 23.63
C CYS A 303 0.82 -8.70 24.71
N ALA A 304 0.25 -9.88 24.50
CA ALA A 304 0.46 -11.00 25.41
C ALA A 304 1.91 -11.52 25.35
N GLU A 305 2.39 -12.10 26.44
CA GLU A 305 3.71 -12.74 26.51
C GLU A 305 3.83 -13.85 25.45
N GLY A 306 5.00 -13.95 24.81
CA GLY A 306 5.29 -14.93 23.75
C GLY A 306 4.69 -14.59 22.37
N THR A 307 3.97 -13.47 22.22
CA THR A 307 3.39 -13.06 20.94
C THR A 307 4.47 -12.77 19.90
N GLN A 308 5.54 -12.07 20.28
CA GLN A 308 6.64 -11.72 19.39
C GLN A 308 7.26 -12.95 18.73
N GLU A 309 7.54 -13.99 19.50
CA GLU A 309 8.16 -15.22 19.00
C GLU A 309 7.27 -15.93 17.95
N LYS A 310 5.95 -15.95 18.19
CA LYS A 310 4.99 -16.55 17.25
C LYS A 310 4.86 -15.75 15.96
N VAL A 311 4.83 -14.42 16.08
CA VAL A 311 4.78 -13.50 14.93
C VAL A 311 6.07 -13.62 14.10
N ASP A 312 7.24 -13.63 14.73
CA ASP A 312 8.52 -13.75 14.05
C ASP A 312 8.64 -15.07 13.30
N ALA A 313 8.29 -16.19 13.93
CA ALA A 313 8.32 -17.52 13.29
C ALA A 313 7.38 -17.59 12.07
N ALA A 314 6.16 -17.03 12.17
CA ALA A 314 5.21 -17.00 11.08
C ALA A 314 5.68 -16.07 9.95
N ARG A 315 6.18 -14.87 10.30
CA ARG A 315 6.73 -13.91 9.34
C ARG A 315 7.87 -14.51 8.54
N ASP A 316 8.83 -15.14 9.22
CA ASP A 316 10.00 -15.72 8.57
C ASP A 316 9.61 -16.85 7.61
N SER A 317 8.63 -17.69 7.99
CA SER A 317 8.08 -18.74 7.12
C SER A 317 7.32 -18.20 5.90
N ILE A 318 6.65 -17.05 6.04
CA ILE A 318 5.98 -16.38 4.90
C ILE A 318 7.04 -15.77 3.97
N ILE A 319 8.08 -15.15 4.52
CA ILE A 319 9.15 -14.50 3.75
C ILE A 319 9.97 -15.53 2.97
N ASP A 320 10.30 -16.65 3.56
CA ASP A 320 11.07 -17.71 2.89
C ASP A 320 10.21 -18.61 1.97
N GLY A 321 8.88 -18.41 1.98
CA GLY A 321 7.91 -19.11 1.13
C GLY A 321 7.57 -20.53 1.57
N SER A 322 8.05 -20.98 2.74
CA SER A 322 7.70 -22.30 3.30
C SER A 322 6.27 -22.38 3.83
N PHE A 323 5.65 -21.24 4.08
CA PHE A 323 4.26 -21.11 4.49
C PHE A 323 3.54 -19.99 3.74
N ASP A 324 2.25 -20.20 3.47
CA ASP A 324 1.33 -19.14 3.01
C ASP A 324 0.01 -19.27 3.77
N PRO A 325 -0.59 -18.17 4.25
CA PRO A 325 -1.85 -18.21 4.99
C PRO A 325 -2.99 -18.96 4.28
N PHE A 326 -2.98 -18.97 2.95
CA PHE A 326 -3.98 -19.66 2.13
C PHE A 326 -3.50 -21.02 1.61
N THR A 327 -2.82 -21.78 2.49
CA THR A 327 -2.50 -23.19 2.27
C THR A 327 -3.51 -24.06 3.02
N GLY A 328 -4.11 -25.02 2.33
CA GLY A 328 -5.12 -25.95 2.87
C GLY A 328 -4.61 -26.94 3.93
N PRO A 329 -5.54 -27.55 4.64
CA PRO A 329 -6.99 -27.56 4.34
C PRO A 329 -7.69 -26.28 4.82
N LEU A 330 -8.48 -25.65 3.95
CA LEU A 330 -9.31 -24.51 4.30
C LEU A 330 -10.78 -24.82 4.07
N TYR A 331 -11.59 -24.48 5.04
CA TYR A 331 -13.04 -24.66 5.01
C TYR A 331 -13.74 -23.30 5.02
N ASP A 332 -14.88 -23.22 4.35
CA ASP A 332 -15.73 -22.04 4.45
C ASP A 332 -16.57 -22.03 5.73
N GLN A 333 -17.36 -20.96 5.93
CA GLN A 333 -18.25 -20.81 7.09
C GLN A 333 -19.26 -21.95 7.26
N ASN A 334 -19.60 -22.68 6.19
CA ASN A 334 -20.55 -23.79 6.20
C ASN A 334 -19.85 -25.14 6.45
N GLY A 335 -18.53 -25.14 6.55
CA GLY A 335 -17.72 -26.37 6.70
C GLY A 335 -17.47 -27.09 5.36
N GLU A 336 -17.69 -26.42 4.21
CA GLU A 336 -17.32 -26.94 2.90
C GLU A 336 -15.82 -26.76 2.68
N LEU A 337 -15.14 -27.84 2.25
CA LEU A 337 -13.72 -27.80 1.91
C LEU A 337 -13.50 -26.96 0.65
N LYS A 338 -12.74 -25.89 0.75
CA LYS A 338 -12.41 -24.97 -0.35
C LYS A 338 -11.00 -25.19 -0.89
N VAL A 339 -10.06 -25.59 -0.04
CA VAL A 339 -8.67 -25.85 -0.41
C VAL A 339 -8.22 -27.14 0.25
N GLU A 340 -7.74 -28.08 -0.56
CA GLU A 340 -7.27 -29.40 -0.10
C GLU A 340 -6.01 -29.29 0.77
N GLU A 341 -5.76 -30.29 1.61
CA GLU A 341 -4.59 -30.34 2.48
C GLU A 341 -3.27 -30.21 1.69
N GLY A 342 -2.40 -29.28 2.11
CA GLY A 342 -1.10 -29.01 1.50
C GLY A 342 -1.16 -28.28 0.17
N VAL A 343 -2.35 -27.95 -0.34
CA VAL A 343 -2.51 -27.15 -1.56
C VAL A 343 -2.46 -25.66 -1.19
N LYS A 344 -1.58 -24.93 -1.86
CA LYS A 344 -1.52 -23.48 -1.77
C LYS A 344 -2.42 -22.87 -2.85
N MET A 345 -3.28 -21.90 -2.46
CA MET A 345 -4.06 -21.13 -3.43
C MET A 345 -3.14 -20.33 -4.36
N THR A 346 -3.52 -20.25 -5.61
CA THR A 346 -2.86 -19.38 -6.59
C THR A 346 -3.15 -17.90 -6.31
N ASP A 347 -2.29 -17.02 -6.82
CA ASP A 347 -2.49 -15.57 -6.72
C ASP A 347 -3.85 -15.14 -7.30
N ASP A 348 -4.30 -15.78 -8.41
CA ASP A 348 -5.61 -15.51 -9.02
C ASP A 348 -6.78 -15.91 -8.11
N GLU A 349 -6.70 -17.06 -7.46
CA GLU A 349 -7.74 -17.52 -6.51
C GLU A 349 -7.80 -16.60 -5.29
N ILE A 350 -6.64 -16.17 -4.75
CA ILE A 350 -6.59 -15.23 -3.63
C ILE A 350 -7.11 -13.85 -4.08
N TRP A 351 -6.75 -13.40 -5.27
CA TRP A 351 -7.18 -12.11 -5.82
C TRP A 351 -8.71 -12.03 -5.97
N ASN A 352 -9.34 -13.15 -6.37
CA ASN A 352 -10.79 -13.24 -6.63
C ASN A 352 -11.58 -13.87 -5.47
N MET A 353 -11.02 -13.94 -4.26
CA MET A 353 -11.64 -14.59 -3.11
C MET A 353 -12.97 -13.92 -2.73
N ASN A 354 -14.05 -14.69 -2.71
CA ASN A 354 -15.42 -14.21 -2.48
C ASN A 354 -16.21 -15.04 -1.44
N TRP A 355 -15.50 -15.72 -0.54
CA TRP A 355 -16.06 -16.54 0.52
C TRP A 355 -15.31 -16.33 1.82
N PHE A 356 -15.95 -16.57 2.97
CA PHE A 356 -15.31 -16.48 4.27
C PHE A 356 -14.83 -17.84 4.76
N VAL A 357 -13.66 -17.87 5.41
CA VAL A 357 -13.15 -19.05 6.10
C VAL A 357 -13.99 -19.37 7.34
N GLN A 358 -13.93 -20.62 7.76
CA GLN A 358 -14.51 -21.06 9.02
C GLN A 358 -13.96 -20.21 10.19
N GLY A 359 -14.84 -19.79 11.10
CA GLY A 359 -14.49 -18.92 12.23
C GLY A 359 -14.87 -17.45 12.01
N VAL A 360 -15.13 -17.03 10.79
CA VAL A 360 -15.74 -15.72 10.51
C VAL A 360 -17.24 -15.78 10.80
N VAL A 361 -17.75 -14.77 11.50
CA VAL A 361 -19.18 -14.57 11.78
C VAL A 361 -19.65 -13.33 11.02
N GLY A 362 -20.72 -13.45 10.25
CA GLY A 362 -21.27 -12.39 9.40
C GLY A 362 -21.48 -12.87 7.97
N SER A 363 -21.90 -11.95 7.11
CA SER A 363 -22.13 -12.24 5.68
C SER A 363 -21.48 -11.19 4.81
N ILE A 364 -21.03 -11.59 3.63
CA ILE A 364 -20.56 -10.66 2.60
C ILE A 364 -21.77 -9.89 2.07
N PRO A 365 -21.72 -8.55 2.03
CA PRO A 365 -22.78 -7.74 1.40
C PRO A 365 -22.98 -8.15 -0.07
N ALA A 366 -24.25 -8.06 -0.52
CA ALA A 366 -24.64 -8.45 -1.89
C ALA A 366 -24.20 -7.40 -2.93
#